data_49cc754e331ccb8a94a9ed850ba180a8
#
_entry.id   49cc754e331ccb8a94a9ed850ba180a8
#
_cell.length_a   1.000
_cell.length_b   1.000
_cell.length_c   1.000
_cell.angle_alpha   90.00
_cell.angle_beta   90.00
_cell.angle_gamma   90.00
#
_symmetry.space_group_name_H-M   'P 1'
#
loop_
_entity.id
_entity.type
_entity.pdbx_description
1 polymer ?
#
loop_
_entity_poly.entity_id
_entity_poly.type
_entity_poly.pdbx_seq_one_letter_code
_entity_poly.pdbx_strand_id
1 'polypeptide(L)'
;LGHTPFGHAGQDALNECMLDYGGFEHNLQSLRTVDLLEERYAAFDGLNLCFETREGILKHCSPAKARTLGELGRRFLENLSPSLEAQICSLADAVAYNNHDIDDGLRSGLVTLEQLAEVDAFSRHVAEARREYPELAGRRLIHETIRRMINAQMLDLIVQTRRNIAAAAPQSLAEVHARGPLV
;
A
#
# COMPACT_ATOMS: atom_id res chain seq x y z
N LEU A 1 -0.13 1.58 -10.80
CA LEU A 1 -0.67 2.61 -11.69
C LEU A 1 0.04 3.94 -11.44
N GLY A 2 0.37 4.68 -12.49
CA GLY A 2 0.87 6.06 -12.39
C GLY A 2 2.24 6.26 -11.72
N HIS A 3 2.82 5.29 -11.07
CA HIS A 3 4.10 5.42 -10.40
C HIS A 3 5.25 5.41 -11.40
N THR A 4 6.26 6.25 -11.17
CA THR A 4 7.48 6.30 -11.99
C THR A 4 8.44 5.15 -11.63
N PRO A 5 9.34 4.76 -12.56
CA PRO A 5 10.50 3.95 -12.19
C PRO A 5 11.39 4.70 -11.19
N PHE A 6 12.23 3.96 -10.48
CA PHE A 6 13.16 4.45 -9.45
C PHE A 6 12.50 5.05 -8.20
N GLY A 7 11.30 4.58 -7.85
CA GLY A 7 10.60 4.95 -6.61
C GLY A 7 10.40 6.45 -6.43
N HIS A 8 10.49 6.94 -5.20
CA HIS A 8 10.30 8.35 -4.89
C HIS A 8 11.35 9.27 -5.54
N ALA A 9 12.61 8.81 -5.68
CA ALA A 9 13.64 9.58 -6.37
C ALA A 9 13.29 9.84 -7.84
N GLY A 10 12.73 8.85 -8.53
CA GLY A 10 12.22 9.00 -9.89
C GLY A 10 11.03 9.95 -9.97
N GLN A 11 10.12 9.90 -8.99
CA GLN A 11 9.01 10.85 -8.90
C GLN A 11 9.53 12.29 -8.71
N ASP A 12 10.48 12.50 -7.80
CA ASP A 12 11.00 13.83 -7.50
C ASP A 12 11.70 14.43 -8.72
N ALA A 13 12.51 13.63 -9.42
CA ALA A 13 13.16 14.05 -10.66
C ALA A 13 12.13 14.39 -11.76
N LEU A 14 11.09 13.56 -11.93
CA LEU A 14 10.04 13.85 -12.91
C LEU A 14 9.22 15.07 -12.51
N ASN A 15 8.91 15.25 -11.23
CA ASN A 15 8.20 16.42 -10.74
C ASN A 15 9.00 17.70 -11.01
N GLU A 16 10.33 17.69 -10.79
CA GLU A 16 11.18 18.82 -11.12
C GLU A 16 11.17 19.16 -12.61
N CYS A 17 11.30 18.15 -13.48
CA CYS A 17 11.21 18.34 -14.93
C CYS A 17 9.84 18.86 -15.40
N MET A 18 8.79 18.58 -14.66
CA MET A 18 7.40 18.94 -15.02
C MET A 18 6.90 20.21 -14.32
N LEU A 19 7.72 20.94 -13.57
CA LEU A 19 7.28 22.13 -12.81
C LEU A 19 6.54 23.16 -13.67
N ASP A 20 7.04 23.45 -14.88
CA ASP A 20 6.41 24.39 -15.81
C ASP A 20 5.05 23.90 -16.34
N TYR A 21 4.75 22.61 -16.17
CA TYR A 21 3.51 21.95 -16.62
C TYR A 21 2.59 21.54 -15.46
N GLY A 22 2.82 22.07 -14.27
CA GLY A 22 2.02 21.78 -13.07
C GLY A 22 2.58 20.68 -12.17
N GLY A 23 3.79 20.19 -12.47
CA GLY A 23 4.49 19.16 -11.70
C GLY A 23 3.97 17.74 -11.97
N PHE A 24 4.50 16.79 -11.21
CA PHE A 24 4.11 15.39 -11.26
C PHE A 24 3.89 14.83 -9.85
N GLU A 25 2.86 14.00 -9.71
CA GLU A 25 2.59 13.24 -8.48
C GLU A 25 1.88 11.94 -8.85
N HIS A 26 2.41 10.81 -8.39
CA HIS A 26 1.99 9.47 -8.86
C HIS A 26 0.54 9.11 -8.49
N ASN A 27 0.01 9.55 -7.35
CA ASN A 27 -1.39 9.28 -6.99
C ASN A 27 -2.36 10.03 -7.90
N LEU A 28 -2.04 11.29 -8.25
CA LEU A 28 -2.82 12.06 -9.23
C LEU A 28 -2.72 11.46 -10.62
N GLN A 29 -1.54 10.99 -11.01
CA GLN A 29 -1.36 10.29 -12.29
C GLN A 29 -2.11 8.96 -12.31
N SER A 30 -2.13 8.22 -11.19
CA SER A 30 -2.93 7.00 -11.07
C SER A 30 -4.43 7.29 -11.26
N LEU A 31 -4.93 8.35 -10.61
CA LEU A 31 -6.31 8.78 -10.78
C LEU A 31 -6.58 9.20 -12.23
N ARG A 32 -5.71 10.01 -12.84
CA ARG A 32 -5.82 10.40 -14.25
C ARG A 32 -5.85 9.19 -15.18
N THR A 33 -5.05 8.18 -14.91
CA THR A 33 -5.02 6.94 -15.70
C THR A 33 -6.40 6.28 -15.69
N VAL A 34 -6.98 6.04 -14.51
CA VAL A 34 -8.27 5.34 -14.40
C VAL A 34 -9.48 6.20 -14.78
N ASP A 35 -9.38 7.52 -14.65
CA ASP A 35 -10.48 8.43 -14.97
C ASP A 35 -10.52 8.81 -16.45
N LEU A 36 -9.36 8.88 -17.14
CA LEU A 36 -9.27 9.48 -18.46
C LEU A 36 -8.47 8.67 -19.49
N LEU A 37 -7.36 8.01 -19.10
CA LEU A 37 -6.40 7.47 -20.06
C LEU A 37 -6.66 6.01 -20.45
N GLU A 38 -7.42 5.27 -19.66
CA GLU A 38 -7.80 3.90 -20.01
C GLU A 38 -8.90 3.90 -21.08
N GLU A 39 -8.61 3.30 -22.22
CA GLU A 39 -9.50 3.22 -23.38
C GLU A 39 -10.15 1.83 -23.45
N ARG A 40 -11.07 1.52 -22.52
CA ARG A 40 -11.73 0.20 -22.44
C ARG A 40 -13.16 0.20 -22.95
N TYR A 41 -13.80 1.35 -22.94
CA TYR A 41 -15.24 1.47 -23.24
C TYR A 41 -15.49 2.51 -24.32
N ALA A 42 -16.33 2.18 -25.29
CA ALA A 42 -16.64 3.10 -26.40
C ALA A 42 -17.52 4.30 -25.97
N ALA A 43 -18.19 4.19 -24.83
CA ALA A 43 -19.17 5.19 -24.39
C ALA A 43 -18.58 6.29 -23.49
N PHE A 44 -17.40 6.10 -22.93
CA PHE A 44 -16.78 7.03 -22.00
C PHE A 44 -15.27 6.81 -21.90
N ASP A 45 -14.55 7.84 -21.50
CA ASP A 45 -13.13 7.78 -21.19
C ASP A 45 -12.89 7.11 -19.82
N GLY A 46 -11.73 6.48 -19.63
CA GLY A 46 -11.36 5.84 -18.39
C GLY A 46 -12.16 4.59 -18.06
N LEU A 47 -12.23 4.24 -16.77
CA LEU A 47 -12.86 3.02 -16.26
C LEU A 47 -14.21 3.26 -15.59
N ASN A 48 -14.66 4.50 -15.44
CA ASN A 48 -15.90 4.87 -14.75
C ASN A 48 -16.04 4.22 -13.36
N LEU A 49 -14.98 4.31 -12.55
CA LEU A 49 -14.95 3.74 -11.21
C LEU A 49 -15.85 4.51 -10.25
N CYS A 50 -16.41 3.81 -9.26
CA CYS A 50 -17.18 4.47 -8.21
C CYS A 50 -16.29 5.37 -7.34
N PHE A 51 -16.94 6.28 -6.62
CA PHE A 51 -16.27 7.30 -5.79
C PHE A 51 -15.29 6.67 -4.79
N GLU A 52 -15.71 5.63 -4.08
CA GLU A 52 -14.94 4.98 -3.02
C GLU A 52 -13.68 4.31 -3.57
N THR A 53 -13.74 3.73 -4.76
CA THR A 53 -12.55 3.16 -5.42
C THR A 53 -11.56 4.24 -5.81
N ARG A 54 -12.05 5.35 -6.39
CA ARG A 54 -11.23 6.50 -6.77
C ARG A 54 -10.59 7.17 -5.54
N GLU A 55 -11.34 7.29 -4.45
CA GLU A 55 -10.85 7.76 -3.17
C GLU A 55 -9.74 6.86 -2.62
N GLY A 56 -9.90 5.55 -2.74
CA GLY A 56 -8.91 4.56 -2.30
C GLY A 56 -7.60 4.60 -3.09
N ILE A 57 -7.64 5.01 -4.38
CA ILE A 57 -6.44 5.22 -5.21
C ILE A 57 -5.60 6.39 -4.69
N LEU A 58 -6.25 7.42 -4.15
CA LEU A 58 -5.60 8.59 -3.57
C LEU A 58 -5.14 8.30 -2.15
N LYS A 59 -3.98 7.66 -1.97
CA LYS A 59 -3.44 7.34 -0.64
C LYS A 59 -3.02 8.59 0.14
N HIS A 60 -2.31 9.48 -0.52
CA HIS A 60 -1.79 10.74 0.02
C HIS A 60 -2.10 11.88 -0.94
N CYS A 61 -2.44 13.03 -0.39
CA CYS A 61 -2.68 14.24 -1.17
C CYS A 61 -2.35 15.47 -0.35
N SER A 62 -1.56 16.38 -0.90
CA SER A 62 -1.29 17.66 -0.24
C SER A 62 -2.57 18.50 -0.18
N PRO A 63 -2.74 19.36 0.84
CA PRO A 63 -3.91 20.23 0.94
C PRO A 63 -4.12 21.11 -0.30
N ALA A 64 -3.04 21.56 -0.95
CA ALA A 64 -3.12 22.36 -2.17
C ALA A 64 -3.75 21.57 -3.32
N LYS A 65 -3.31 20.34 -3.54
CA LYS A 65 -3.85 19.43 -4.57
C LYS A 65 -5.25 18.92 -4.21
N ALA A 66 -5.51 18.64 -2.92
CA ALA A 66 -6.82 18.21 -2.47
C ALA A 66 -7.93 19.23 -2.82
N ARG A 67 -7.64 20.53 -2.75
CA ARG A 67 -8.60 21.57 -3.14
C ARG A 67 -8.99 21.51 -4.62
N THR A 68 -8.16 20.98 -5.49
CA THR A 68 -8.45 20.85 -6.92
C THR A 68 -9.24 19.59 -7.28
N LEU A 69 -9.37 18.65 -6.34
CA LEU A 69 -10.03 17.36 -6.55
C LEU A 69 -11.51 17.33 -6.13
N GLY A 70 -12.06 18.49 -5.73
CA GLY A 70 -13.45 18.57 -5.28
C GLY A 70 -13.74 17.60 -4.15
N GLU A 71 -14.78 16.81 -4.27
CA GLU A 71 -15.22 15.89 -3.20
C GLU A 71 -14.21 14.79 -2.89
N LEU A 72 -13.45 14.30 -3.87
CA LEU A 72 -12.36 13.33 -3.65
C LEU A 72 -11.25 13.89 -2.74
N GLY A 73 -11.03 15.20 -2.77
CA GLY A 73 -10.04 15.86 -1.93
C GLY A 73 -10.53 16.15 -0.50
N ARG A 74 -11.82 16.09 -0.26
CA ARG A 74 -12.46 16.51 0.99
C ARG A 74 -11.87 15.83 2.22
N ARG A 75 -11.70 14.50 2.19
CA ARG A 75 -11.17 13.76 3.33
C ARG A 75 -9.78 14.22 3.77
N PHE A 76 -8.94 14.67 2.84
CA PHE A 76 -7.60 15.19 3.15
C PHE A 76 -7.65 16.59 3.77
N LEU A 77 -8.65 17.39 3.42
CA LEU A 77 -8.86 18.73 3.97
C LEU A 77 -9.49 18.68 5.36
N GLU A 78 -10.39 17.74 5.58
CA GLU A 78 -11.11 17.54 6.84
C GLU A 78 -10.42 16.51 7.76
N ASN A 79 -9.28 15.94 7.34
CA ASN A 79 -8.52 14.92 8.07
C ASN A 79 -9.39 13.71 8.48
N LEU A 80 -10.20 13.23 7.54
CA LEU A 80 -11.08 12.07 7.73
C LEU A 80 -10.35 10.77 7.41
N SER A 81 -10.73 9.69 8.08
CA SER A 81 -10.26 8.35 7.74
C SER A 81 -10.83 7.90 6.39
N PRO A 82 -10.07 7.15 5.58
CA PRO A 82 -10.60 6.56 4.35
C PRO A 82 -11.59 5.41 4.65
N SER A 83 -12.25 4.89 3.61
CA SER A 83 -13.09 3.70 3.70
C SER A 83 -12.32 2.49 4.24
N LEU A 84 -13.01 1.47 4.76
CA LEU A 84 -12.37 0.25 5.27
C LEU A 84 -11.55 -0.45 4.19
N GLU A 85 -12.05 -0.48 2.96
CA GLU A 85 -11.38 -1.07 1.80
C GLU A 85 -10.06 -0.34 1.50
N ALA A 86 -10.07 0.99 1.55
CA ALA A 86 -8.87 1.80 1.34
C ALA A 86 -7.86 1.63 2.49
N GLN A 87 -8.33 1.49 3.74
CA GLN A 87 -7.48 1.18 4.88
C GLN A 87 -6.79 -0.18 4.72
N ILE A 88 -7.55 -1.23 4.34
CA ILE A 88 -7.00 -2.56 4.06
C ILE A 88 -5.97 -2.51 2.94
N CYS A 89 -6.29 -1.85 1.82
CA CYS A 89 -5.37 -1.71 0.70
C CYS A 89 -4.06 -1.03 1.11
N SER A 90 -4.12 0.01 1.94
CA SER A 90 -2.93 0.72 2.43
C SER A 90 -2.03 -0.18 3.29
N LEU A 91 -2.61 -0.96 4.20
CA LEU A 91 -1.83 -1.87 5.05
C LEU A 91 -1.32 -3.09 4.29
N ALA A 92 -2.12 -3.65 3.37
CA ALA A 92 -1.69 -4.74 2.50
C ALA A 92 -0.51 -4.32 1.62
N ASP A 93 -0.53 -3.09 1.08
CA ASP A 93 0.58 -2.51 0.34
C ASP A 93 1.84 -2.36 1.22
N ALA A 94 1.70 -1.87 2.45
CA ALA A 94 2.82 -1.76 3.38
C ALA A 94 3.42 -3.14 3.74
N VAL A 95 2.59 -4.15 3.96
CA VAL A 95 3.04 -5.53 4.19
C VAL A 95 3.80 -6.05 2.97
N ALA A 96 3.26 -5.86 1.76
CA ALA A 96 3.92 -6.28 0.52
C ALA A 96 5.27 -5.56 0.34
N TYR A 97 5.28 -4.25 0.46
CA TYR A 97 6.48 -3.42 0.30
C TYR A 97 7.59 -3.84 1.25
N ASN A 98 7.32 -3.92 2.56
CA ASN A 98 8.32 -4.28 3.56
C ASN A 98 8.93 -5.67 3.32
N ASN A 99 8.13 -6.64 2.90
CA ASN A 99 8.60 -8.00 2.62
C ASN A 99 9.38 -8.08 1.30
N HIS A 100 9.02 -7.31 0.29
CA HIS A 100 9.78 -7.20 -0.95
C HIS A 100 11.13 -6.50 -0.73
N ASP A 101 11.20 -5.48 0.12
CA ASP A 101 12.46 -4.82 0.47
C ASP A 101 13.44 -5.79 1.15
N ILE A 102 12.95 -6.71 1.98
CA ILE A 102 13.76 -7.76 2.57
C ILE A 102 14.31 -8.69 1.48
N ASP A 103 13.48 -9.14 0.52
CA ASP A 103 13.93 -9.99 -0.59
C ASP A 103 14.97 -9.28 -1.46
N ASP A 104 14.70 -8.03 -1.82
CA ASP A 104 15.59 -7.23 -2.66
C ASP A 104 16.90 -6.89 -1.93
N GLY A 105 16.85 -6.59 -0.63
CA GLY A 105 18.02 -6.37 0.20
C GLY A 105 18.94 -7.59 0.26
N LEU A 106 18.36 -8.77 0.44
CA LEU A 106 19.10 -10.05 0.42
C LEU A 106 19.64 -10.39 -0.97
N ARG A 107 18.85 -10.14 -2.04
CA ARG A 107 19.27 -10.42 -3.42
C ARG A 107 20.39 -9.51 -3.90
N SER A 108 20.35 -8.25 -3.51
CA SER A 108 21.39 -7.25 -3.86
C SER A 108 22.64 -7.37 -3.00
N GLY A 109 22.58 -8.10 -1.90
CA GLY A 109 23.68 -8.22 -0.94
C GLY A 109 23.85 -6.99 -0.02
N LEU A 110 22.87 -6.10 0.00
CA LEU A 110 22.84 -4.95 0.92
C LEU A 110 22.59 -5.39 2.37
N VAL A 111 21.90 -6.52 2.55
CA VAL A 111 21.60 -7.11 3.86
C VAL A 111 21.93 -8.60 3.79
N THR A 112 22.43 -9.19 4.90
CA THR A 112 22.72 -10.61 5.01
C THR A 112 21.69 -11.33 5.89
N LEU A 113 21.61 -12.67 5.76
CA LEU A 113 20.76 -13.48 6.63
C LEU A 113 21.15 -13.38 8.09
N GLU A 114 22.44 -13.23 8.38
CA GLU A 114 22.96 -13.07 9.75
C GLU A 114 22.48 -11.77 10.38
N GLN A 115 22.49 -10.67 9.62
CA GLN A 115 21.99 -9.37 10.08
C GLN A 115 20.47 -9.43 10.33
N LEU A 116 19.70 -10.05 9.42
CA LEU A 116 18.26 -10.22 9.60
C LEU A 116 17.90 -11.18 10.73
N ALA A 117 18.78 -12.13 11.08
CA ALA A 117 18.57 -13.03 12.20
C ALA A 117 18.58 -12.31 13.57
N GLU A 118 19.08 -11.08 13.65
CA GLU A 118 18.98 -10.23 14.84
C GLU A 118 17.56 -9.62 15.01
N VAL A 119 16.72 -9.69 13.98
CA VAL A 119 15.34 -9.18 14.00
C VAL A 119 14.39 -10.32 14.34
N ASP A 120 13.74 -10.27 15.49
CA ASP A 120 12.85 -11.33 16.00
C ASP A 120 11.78 -11.77 15.01
N ALA A 121 11.17 -10.81 14.30
CA ALA A 121 10.15 -11.10 13.30
C ALA A 121 10.66 -11.97 12.16
N PHE A 122 11.91 -11.80 11.73
CA PHE A 122 12.53 -12.60 10.68
C PHE A 122 13.07 -13.93 11.23
N SER A 123 13.82 -13.88 12.32
CA SER A 123 14.49 -15.05 12.91
C SER A 123 13.52 -16.16 13.32
N ARG A 124 12.36 -15.79 13.88
CA ARG A 124 11.28 -16.73 14.23
C ARG A 124 10.83 -17.54 13.02
N HIS A 125 10.58 -16.88 11.89
CA HIS A 125 10.09 -17.56 10.68
C HIS A 125 11.16 -18.35 9.96
N VAL A 126 12.44 -17.96 10.04
CA VAL A 126 13.56 -18.81 9.62
C VAL A 126 13.62 -20.09 10.44
N ALA A 127 13.50 -19.97 11.77
CA ALA A 127 13.51 -21.15 12.67
C ALA A 127 12.32 -22.07 12.40
N GLU A 128 11.14 -21.54 12.15
CA GLU A 128 9.96 -22.31 11.76
C GLU A 128 10.15 -23.05 10.44
N ALA A 129 10.69 -22.37 9.42
CA ALA A 129 10.97 -22.95 8.12
C ALA A 129 11.98 -24.09 8.22
N ARG A 130 13.08 -23.90 8.96
CA ARG A 130 14.11 -24.93 9.19
C ARG A 130 13.62 -26.12 10.02
N ARG A 131 12.70 -25.88 10.96
CA ARG A 131 12.10 -26.97 11.74
C ARG A 131 11.24 -27.90 10.87
N GLU A 132 10.49 -27.32 9.91
CA GLU A 132 9.63 -28.08 9.01
C GLU A 132 10.43 -28.70 7.85
N TYR A 133 11.44 -27.99 7.37
CA TYR A 133 12.29 -28.38 6.25
C TYR A 133 13.78 -28.25 6.62
N PRO A 134 14.37 -29.23 7.34
CA PRO A 134 15.74 -29.13 7.86
C PRO A 134 16.81 -28.90 6.78
N GLU A 135 16.63 -29.46 5.59
CA GLU A 135 17.56 -29.34 4.46
C GLU A 135 17.36 -28.06 3.63
N LEU A 136 16.41 -27.20 4.02
CA LEU A 136 16.09 -26.00 3.23
C LEU A 136 17.18 -24.94 3.39
N ALA A 137 17.75 -24.49 2.27
CA ALA A 137 18.84 -23.53 2.24
C ALA A 137 18.72 -22.55 1.05
N GLY A 138 19.59 -21.53 1.05
CA GLY A 138 19.70 -20.56 -0.04
C GLY A 138 18.38 -19.83 -0.33
N ARG A 139 18.13 -19.56 -1.60
CA ARG A 139 16.95 -18.79 -2.04
C ARG A 139 15.62 -19.41 -1.59
N ARG A 140 15.52 -20.72 -1.55
CA ARG A 140 14.29 -21.39 -1.10
C ARG A 140 13.98 -21.10 0.37
N LEU A 141 15.00 -21.05 1.23
CA LEU A 141 14.83 -20.67 2.63
C LEU A 141 14.35 -19.22 2.75
N ILE A 142 14.94 -18.28 1.98
CA ILE A 142 14.54 -16.89 1.97
C ILE A 142 13.06 -16.75 1.56
N HIS A 143 12.68 -17.33 0.44
CA HIS A 143 11.29 -17.25 -0.05
C HIS A 143 10.28 -17.89 0.92
N GLU A 144 10.62 -19.03 1.51
CA GLU A 144 9.76 -19.69 2.50
C GLU A 144 9.61 -18.83 3.76
N THR A 145 10.69 -18.21 4.22
CA THR A 145 10.66 -17.29 5.36
C THR A 145 9.77 -16.09 5.08
N ILE A 146 9.97 -15.43 3.96
CA ILE A 146 9.17 -14.25 3.55
C ILE A 146 7.69 -14.63 3.39
N ARG A 147 7.38 -15.76 2.77
CA ARG A 147 6.02 -16.26 2.63
C ARG A 147 5.34 -16.47 3.99
N ARG A 148 6.05 -17.00 4.99
CA ARG A 148 5.56 -17.14 6.36
C ARG A 148 5.33 -15.80 7.05
N MET A 149 6.25 -14.87 6.87
CA MET A 149 6.11 -13.50 7.38
C MET A 149 4.88 -12.82 6.84
N ILE A 150 4.69 -12.82 5.51
CA ILE A 150 3.50 -12.25 4.86
C ILE A 150 2.23 -12.91 5.40
N ASN A 151 2.20 -14.24 5.48
CA ASN A 151 1.03 -14.96 5.97
C ASN A 151 0.69 -14.59 7.43
N ALA A 152 1.69 -14.51 8.30
CA ALA A 152 1.51 -14.13 9.70
C ALA A 152 0.98 -12.69 9.82
N GLN A 153 1.55 -11.74 9.09
CA GLN A 153 1.12 -10.34 9.07
C GLN A 153 -0.30 -10.19 8.53
N MET A 154 -0.64 -10.91 7.45
CA MET A 154 -1.99 -10.88 6.89
C MET A 154 -3.03 -11.49 7.83
N LEU A 155 -2.71 -12.59 8.51
CA LEU A 155 -3.61 -13.20 9.50
C LEU A 155 -3.83 -12.27 10.70
N ASP A 156 -2.78 -11.63 11.20
CA ASP A 156 -2.87 -10.66 12.29
C ASP A 156 -3.74 -9.46 11.88
N LEU A 157 -3.50 -8.91 10.69
CA LEU A 157 -4.29 -7.83 10.11
C LEU A 157 -5.78 -8.19 10.06
N ILE A 158 -6.12 -9.37 9.55
CA ILE A 158 -7.51 -9.85 9.45
C ILE A 158 -8.14 -9.97 10.85
N VAL A 159 -7.44 -10.60 11.79
CA VAL A 159 -7.95 -10.82 13.14
C VAL A 159 -8.16 -9.49 13.86
N GLN A 160 -7.18 -8.59 13.79
CA GLN A 160 -7.25 -7.29 14.47
C GLN A 160 -8.32 -6.39 13.84
N THR A 161 -8.41 -6.33 12.52
CA THR A 161 -9.47 -5.59 11.80
C THR A 161 -10.86 -6.07 12.21
N ARG A 162 -11.09 -7.38 12.25
CA ARG A 162 -12.39 -7.95 12.69
C ARG A 162 -12.74 -7.54 14.12
N ARG A 163 -11.76 -7.54 15.02
CA ARG A 163 -11.94 -7.09 16.41
C ARG A 163 -12.28 -5.61 16.48
N ASN A 164 -11.55 -4.78 15.76
CA ASN A 164 -11.75 -3.34 15.74
C ASN A 164 -13.13 -2.96 15.17
N ILE A 165 -13.52 -3.58 14.06
CA ILE A 165 -14.85 -3.36 13.46
C ILE A 165 -15.96 -3.82 14.41
N ALA A 166 -15.81 -4.99 15.05
CA ALA A 166 -16.81 -5.49 16.00
C ALA A 166 -16.95 -4.56 17.22
N ALA A 167 -15.84 -4.06 17.74
CA ALA A 167 -15.83 -3.13 18.87
C ALA A 167 -16.40 -1.74 18.52
N ALA A 168 -16.06 -1.24 17.33
CA ALA A 168 -16.53 0.07 16.86
C ALA A 168 -17.97 0.02 16.35
N ALA A 169 -18.41 -1.13 15.81
CA ALA A 169 -19.73 -1.38 15.25
C ALA A 169 -20.27 -0.22 14.37
N PRO A 170 -19.49 0.29 13.37
CA PRO A 170 -19.94 1.40 12.54
C PRO A 170 -21.16 0.99 11.71
N GLN A 171 -22.16 1.86 11.64
CA GLN A 171 -23.41 1.61 10.93
C GLN A 171 -23.45 2.31 9.55
N SER A 172 -22.45 3.14 9.25
CA SER A 172 -22.36 3.90 8.00
C SER A 172 -20.92 4.25 7.66
N LEU A 173 -20.69 4.57 6.38
CA LEU A 173 -19.41 5.08 5.90
C LEU A 173 -19.02 6.40 6.60
N ALA A 174 -19.99 7.26 6.87
CA ALA A 174 -19.77 8.51 7.59
C ALA A 174 -19.20 8.26 9.01
N GLU A 175 -19.66 7.21 9.68
CA GLU A 175 -19.09 6.82 10.97
C GLU A 175 -17.67 6.25 10.85
N VAL A 176 -17.36 5.53 9.79
CA VAL A 176 -15.98 5.09 9.50
C VAL A 176 -15.08 6.28 9.27
N HIS A 177 -15.51 7.26 8.47
CA HIS A 177 -14.74 8.49 8.20
C HIS A 177 -14.47 9.32 9.46
N ALA A 178 -15.44 9.41 10.36
CA ALA A 178 -15.33 10.19 11.60
C ALA A 178 -14.50 9.50 12.69
N ARG A 179 -14.32 8.19 12.59
CA ARG A 179 -13.49 7.42 13.52
C ARG A 179 -12.06 7.36 13.03
N GLY A 180 -11.11 7.06 13.89
CA GLY A 180 -9.75 6.74 13.48
C GLY A 180 -9.69 5.43 12.65
N PRO A 181 -8.50 5.00 12.23
CA PRO A 181 -8.32 3.74 11.52
C PRO A 181 -8.91 2.56 12.30
N LEU A 182 -9.65 1.71 11.59
CA LEU A 182 -10.25 0.47 12.13
C LEU A 182 -9.52 -0.79 11.62
N VAL A 183 -8.69 -0.62 10.60
CA VAL A 183 -7.88 -1.68 10.01
C VAL A 183 -6.47 -1.65 10.57
#